data_16336c2c2fd8a780d470dc54e29cbff8
#
_entry.id   16336c2c2fd8a780d470dc54e29cbff8
#
_cell.length_a   1.000
_cell.length_b   1.000
_cell.length_c   1.000
_cell.angle_alpha   90.00
_cell.angle_beta   90.00
_cell.angle_gamma   90.00
#
_symmetry.space_group_name_H-M   'P 1'
#
loop_
_entity.id
_entity.type
_entity.pdbx_description
1 polymer ?
#
loop_
_entity_poly.entity_id
_entity_poly.type
_entity_poly.pdbx_seq_one_letter_code
_entity_poly.pdbx_strand_id
1 'polypeptide(L)'
;IAKMPKVNLSFKPSSKANLKNGATQYNALCSACHTATGKGNQALGAPSLVGIDNVYLTRQFTAFRKGTRGYHANDKFGKQMAAISKMLDAKAEPDVFAYISTLKP
;
A
#
# COMPACT_ATOMS: atom_id res chain seq x y z
N ILE A 1 0.23 12.01 11.12
CA ILE A 1 -0.15 13.09 11.75
C ILE A 1 -1.61 13.27 12.03
N ALA A 2 -1.85 13.56 13.26
CA ALA A 2 -3.22 13.70 13.73
C ALA A 2 -3.97 14.81 13.04
N LYS A 3 -3.27 15.72 12.44
CA LYS A 3 -3.88 16.87 11.79
C LYS A 3 -4.37 16.63 10.40
N MET A 4 -4.22 15.42 9.91
CA MET A 4 -4.73 15.16 8.60
C MET A 4 -6.19 15.51 8.54
N PRO A 5 -6.59 16.38 7.62
CA PRO A 5 -7.97 16.81 7.54
C PRO A 5 -8.91 15.64 7.29
N LYS A 6 -9.99 15.64 8.02
CA LYS A 6 -10.98 14.58 7.86
C LYS A 6 -11.59 14.60 6.47
N VAL A 7 -11.70 15.77 5.89
CA VAL A 7 -12.30 15.86 4.59
C VAL A 7 -11.54 15.06 3.55
N ASN A 8 -10.26 14.86 3.79
CA ASN A 8 -9.47 14.09 2.85
C ASN A 8 -9.81 12.62 2.88
N LEU A 9 -10.53 12.24 3.89
CA LEU A 9 -10.98 10.88 3.97
C LEU A 9 -12.05 10.61 2.95
N SER A 10 -12.40 11.63 2.23
CA SER A 10 -13.31 11.47 1.14
C SER A 10 -12.70 10.67 -0.01
N PHE A 11 -11.45 10.25 0.12
CA PHE A 11 -10.90 9.40 -0.90
C PHE A 11 -11.86 8.28 -1.18
N LYS A 12 -12.22 8.14 -2.43
CA LYS A 12 -13.07 7.05 -2.86
C LYS A 12 -12.36 6.35 -3.99
N PRO A 13 -12.39 5.02 -4.00
CA PRO A 13 -11.85 4.31 -5.13
C PRO A 13 -12.49 4.83 -6.41
N SER A 14 -11.70 4.94 -7.44
CA SER A 14 -12.24 5.31 -8.74
C SER A 14 -13.32 4.33 -9.11
N SER A 15 -14.42 4.83 -9.70
CA SER A 15 -15.47 3.95 -10.19
C SER A 15 -14.93 3.00 -11.25
N LYS A 16 -13.79 3.33 -11.84
CA LYS A 16 -13.15 2.48 -12.83
C LYS A 16 -12.16 1.49 -12.20
N ALA A 17 -11.91 1.61 -10.91
CA ALA A 17 -10.98 0.70 -10.26
C ALA A 17 -11.58 -0.70 -10.24
N ASN A 18 -10.74 -1.68 -10.51
CA ASN A 18 -11.14 -3.07 -10.55
C ASN A 18 -10.73 -3.75 -9.24
N LEU A 19 -11.71 -3.93 -8.36
CA LEU A 19 -11.44 -4.53 -7.05
C LEU A 19 -10.95 -5.95 -7.15
N LYS A 20 -11.42 -6.69 -8.14
CA LYS A 20 -11.00 -8.07 -8.32
C LYS A 20 -9.52 -8.12 -8.71
N ASN A 21 -9.10 -7.26 -9.62
CA ASN A 21 -7.70 -7.17 -9.98
C ASN A 21 -6.88 -6.68 -8.82
N GLY A 22 -7.40 -5.74 -8.04
CA GLY A 22 -6.72 -5.26 -6.85
C GLY A 22 -6.46 -6.37 -5.86
N ALA A 23 -7.47 -7.22 -5.63
CA ALA A 23 -7.31 -8.36 -4.74
C ALA A 23 -6.26 -9.34 -5.27
N THR A 24 -6.28 -9.60 -6.58
CA THR A 24 -5.33 -10.51 -7.19
C THR A 24 -3.90 -9.99 -7.03
N GLN A 25 -3.68 -8.73 -7.33
CA GLN A 25 -2.35 -8.13 -7.22
C GLN A 25 -1.91 -8.02 -5.77
N TYR A 26 -2.83 -7.65 -4.89
CA TYR A 26 -2.50 -7.56 -3.47
C TYR A 26 -2.05 -8.93 -2.94
N ASN A 27 -2.78 -9.97 -3.26
CA ASN A 27 -2.44 -11.30 -2.77
C ASN A 27 -1.15 -11.82 -3.40
N ALA A 28 -0.83 -11.40 -4.60
CA ALA A 28 0.38 -11.83 -5.26
C ALA A 28 1.63 -11.13 -4.71
N LEU A 29 1.53 -9.83 -4.39
CA LEU A 29 2.71 -9.03 -4.08
C LEU A 29 2.78 -8.52 -2.65
N CYS A 30 1.65 -8.35 -2.00
CA CYS A 30 1.59 -7.61 -0.74
C CYS A 30 1.28 -8.48 0.46
N SER A 31 0.43 -9.49 0.28
CA SER A 31 -0.10 -10.23 1.41
C SER A 31 0.92 -11.06 2.15
N ALA A 32 2.02 -11.44 1.49
CA ALA A 32 3.05 -12.24 2.15
C ALA A 32 3.60 -11.54 3.38
N CYS A 33 3.72 -10.22 3.33
CA CYS A 33 4.23 -9.44 4.45
C CYS A 33 3.13 -8.72 5.20
N HIS A 34 2.20 -8.10 4.46
CA HIS A 34 1.13 -7.30 5.09
C HIS A 34 -0.07 -8.13 5.52
N THR A 35 -0.06 -9.40 5.24
CA THR A 35 -1.09 -10.40 5.48
C THR A 35 -2.31 -10.21 4.57
N ALA A 36 -3.12 -11.26 4.46
CA ALA A 36 -4.29 -11.21 3.59
C ALA A 36 -5.34 -10.20 4.07
N THR A 37 -5.31 -9.87 5.36
CA THR A 37 -6.24 -8.90 5.93
C THR A 37 -5.66 -7.49 6.04
N GLY A 38 -4.42 -7.30 5.62
CA GLY A 38 -3.76 -6.01 5.66
C GLY A 38 -3.31 -5.56 7.04
N LYS A 39 -3.37 -6.42 8.05
CA LYS A 39 -3.04 -6.04 9.41
C LYS A 39 -1.55 -5.92 9.68
N GLY A 40 -0.75 -6.37 8.73
CA GLY A 40 0.69 -6.26 8.86
C GLY A 40 1.32 -7.41 9.62
N ASN A 41 2.64 -7.35 9.72
CA ASN A 41 3.41 -8.36 10.44
C ASN A 41 4.65 -7.67 11.00
N GLN A 42 4.66 -7.47 12.30
CA GLN A 42 5.74 -6.74 12.95
C GLN A 42 7.09 -7.44 12.76
N ALA A 43 7.10 -8.75 12.78
CA ALA A 43 8.34 -9.50 12.62
C ALA A 43 8.97 -9.28 11.25
N LEU A 44 8.16 -8.97 10.24
CA LEU A 44 8.62 -8.71 8.89
C LEU A 44 8.74 -7.22 8.60
N GLY A 45 8.55 -6.38 9.60
CA GLY A 45 8.62 -4.94 9.42
C GLY A 45 7.53 -4.38 8.54
N ALA A 46 6.44 -5.13 8.35
CA ALA A 46 5.34 -4.73 7.50
C ALA A 46 4.24 -4.10 8.33
N PRO A 47 3.97 -2.80 8.17
CA PRO A 47 2.94 -2.15 8.96
C PRO A 47 1.54 -2.54 8.50
N SER A 48 0.57 -2.28 9.37
CA SER A 48 -0.82 -2.43 9.02
C SER A 48 -1.21 -1.42 7.96
N LEU A 49 -1.97 -1.87 6.97
CA LEU A 49 -2.50 -1.00 5.93
C LEU A 49 -3.97 -0.67 6.17
N VAL A 50 -4.57 -1.32 7.18
CA VAL A 50 -5.98 -1.15 7.47
C VAL A 50 -6.23 0.23 8.08
N GLY A 51 -7.22 0.92 7.56
CA GLY A 51 -7.63 2.21 8.11
C GLY A 51 -6.71 3.36 7.80
N ILE A 52 -5.71 3.16 6.95
CA ILE A 52 -4.79 4.23 6.60
C ILE A 52 -5.33 4.97 5.39
N ASP A 53 -5.18 6.29 5.41
CA ASP A 53 -5.61 7.15 4.32
C ASP A 53 -4.95 6.72 3.01
N ASN A 54 -5.75 6.50 1.99
CA ASN A 54 -5.24 6.08 0.69
C ASN A 54 -4.33 7.10 0.03
N VAL A 55 -4.54 8.38 0.30
CA VAL A 55 -3.64 9.40 -0.22
C VAL A 55 -2.26 9.20 0.38
N TYR A 56 -2.20 8.92 1.68
CA TYR A 56 -0.94 8.64 2.35
C TYR A 56 -0.29 7.38 1.79
N LEU A 57 -1.06 6.31 1.63
CA LEU A 57 -0.53 5.06 1.10
C LEU A 57 0.02 5.26 -0.30
N THR A 58 -0.71 5.97 -1.14
CA THR A 58 -0.28 6.24 -2.51
C THR A 58 1.04 7.01 -2.52
N ARG A 59 1.13 8.01 -1.66
CA ARG A 59 2.32 8.84 -1.57
C ARG A 59 3.53 8.03 -1.12
N GLN A 60 3.34 7.18 -0.13
CA GLN A 60 4.44 6.34 0.35
C GLN A 60 4.85 5.30 -0.68
N PHE A 61 3.88 4.69 -1.34
CA PHE A 61 4.18 3.71 -2.37
C PHE A 61 4.96 4.35 -3.52
N THR A 62 4.55 5.55 -3.91
CA THR A 62 5.26 6.30 -4.95
C THR A 62 6.69 6.60 -4.52
N ALA A 63 6.90 6.95 -3.24
CA ALA A 63 8.24 7.21 -2.73
C ALA A 63 9.13 5.99 -2.83
N PHE A 64 8.60 4.81 -2.51
CA PHE A 64 9.36 3.57 -2.68
C PHE A 64 9.68 3.31 -4.15
N ARG A 65 8.69 3.48 -4.99
CA ARG A 65 8.86 3.23 -6.42
C ARG A 65 9.90 4.17 -7.04
N LYS A 66 9.90 5.42 -6.62
CA LYS A 66 10.85 6.41 -7.14
C LYS A 66 12.23 6.35 -6.51
N GLY A 67 12.37 5.57 -5.45
CA GLY A 67 13.65 5.47 -4.77
C GLY A 67 13.93 6.56 -3.77
N THR A 68 12.94 7.40 -3.44
CA THR A 68 13.12 8.41 -2.40
C THR A 68 12.88 7.83 -1.02
N ARG A 69 12.47 6.56 -0.97
CA ARG A 69 12.32 5.83 0.26
C ARG A 69 12.78 4.40 0.03
N GLY A 70 13.33 3.76 1.09
CA GLY A 70 13.79 2.39 0.98
C GLY A 70 15.13 2.26 0.28
N TYR A 71 15.90 3.33 0.24
CA TYR A 71 17.19 3.31 -0.44
C TYR A 71 18.37 3.12 0.52
N HIS A 72 18.17 3.34 1.80
CA HIS A 72 19.25 3.31 2.77
C HIS A 72 19.72 1.87 2.98
N ALA A 73 21.03 1.69 3.02
CA ALA A 73 21.61 0.35 3.11
C ALA A 73 21.16 -0.39 4.36
N ASN A 74 20.91 0.34 5.45
CA ASN A 74 20.49 -0.27 6.71
C ASN A 74 18.99 -0.48 6.82
N ASP A 75 18.22 -0.01 5.85
CA ASP A 75 16.78 -0.14 5.85
C ASP A 75 16.37 -1.40 5.09
N LYS A 76 16.56 -2.54 5.72
CA LYS A 76 16.32 -3.83 5.09
C LYS A 76 14.89 -3.97 4.60
N PHE A 77 13.93 -3.63 5.45
CA PHE A 77 12.51 -3.80 5.10
C PHE A 77 12.07 -2.75 4.09
N GLY A 78 12.58 -1.53 4.21
CA GLY A 78 12.28 -0.51 3.22
C GLY A 78 12.81 -0.86 1.85
N LYS A 79 13.98 -1.48 1.79
CA LYS A 79 14.54 -1.93 0.50
C LYS A 79 13.69 -3.03 -0.11
N GLN A 80 13.16 -3.92 0.71
CA GLN A 80 12.25 -4.96 0.21
C GLN A 80 10.99 -4.33 -0.35
N MET A 81 10.43 -3.36 0.37
CA MET A 81 9.23 -2.68 -0.12
C MET A 81 9.51 -1.91 -1.41
N ALA A 82 10.67 -1.30 -1.52
CA ALA A 82 11.04 -0.61 -2.75
C ALA A 82 11.09 -1.58 -3.93
N ALA A 83 11.65 -2.76 -3.73
CA ALA A 83 11.70 -3.77 -4.77
C ALA A 83 10.29 -4.22 -5.18
N ILE A 84 9.43 -4.47 -4.19
CA ILE A 84 8.06 -4.89 -4.44
C ILE A 84 7.29 -3.81 -5.20
N SER A 85 7.49 -2.55 -4.82
CA SER A 85 6.76 -1.46 -5.46
C SER A 85 7.05 -1.37 -6.94
N LYS A 86 8.24 -1.78 -7.35
CA LYS A 86 8.62 -1.75 -8.76
C LYS A 86 8.05 -2.93 -9.54
N MET A 87 7.58 -3.95 -8.86
CA MET A 87 7.01 -5.12 -9.51
C MET A 87 5.55 -4.90 -9.88
N LEU A 88 4.87 -3.98 -9.24
CA LEU A 88 3.48 -3.70 -9.53
C LEU A 88 3.38 -2.76 -10.72
N ASP A 89 2.57 -3.14 -11.71
CA ASP A 89 2.30 -2.28 -12.85
C ASP A 89 1.61 -1.01 -12.33
N ALA A 90 2.11 0.15 -12.76
CA ALA A 90 1.54 1.42 -12.33
C ALA A 90 0.04 1.52 -12.64
N LYS A 91 -0.40 0.87 -13.69
CA LYS A 91 -1.82 0.88 -14.04
C LYS A 91 -2.67 0.12 -13.04
N ALA A 92 -2.07 -0.80 -12.29
CA ALA A 92 -2.79 -1.59 -11.31
C ALA A 92 -2.83 -0.90 -9.94
N GLU A 93 -2.06 0.15 -9.73
CA GLU A 93 -2.03 0.82 -8.43
C GLU A 93 -3.41 1.25 -7.94
N PRO A 94 -4.23 1.92 -8.77
CA PRO A 94 -5.57 2.31 -8.30
C PRO A 94 -6.40 1.12 -7.87
N ASP A 95 -6.28 0.00 -8.57
CA ASP A 95 -7.02 -1.21 -8.23
C ASP A 95 -6.58 -1.75 -6.86
N VAL A 96 -5.27 -1.79 -6.62
CA VAL A 96 -4.74 -2.31 -5.37
C VAL A 96 -5.13 -1.41 -4.21
N PHE A 97 -5.00 -0.10 -4.37
CA PHE A 97 -5.36 0.80 -3.28
C PHE A 97 -6.84 0.82 -3.01
N ALA A 98 -7.67 0.67 -4.05
CA ALA A 98 -9.11 0.53 -3.86
C ALA A 98 -9.41 -0.74 -3.06
N TYR A 99 -8.74 -1.83 -3.38
CA TYR A 99 -8.93 -3.07 -2.63
C TYR A 99 -8.52 -2.90 -1.17
N ILE A 100 -7.35 -2.29 -0.93
CA ILE A 100 -6.88 -2.08 0.44
C ILE A 100 -7.90 -1.28 1.24
N SER A 101 -8.55 -0.31 0.62
CA SER A 101 -9.53 0.51 1.32
C SER A 101 -10.74 -0.28 1.78
N THR A 102 -10.96 -1.47 1.24
CA THR A 102 -12.07 -2.33 1.67
C THR A 102 -11.72 -3.19 2.86
N LEU A 103 -10.44 -3.29 3.21
CA LEU A 103 -10.01 -4.13 4.33
C LEU A 103 -10.42 -3.50 5.65
N LYS A 104 -10.89 -4.31 6.57
CA LYS A 104 -11.39 -3.85 7.85
C LYS A 104 -10.61 -4.44 9.00
N PRO A 105 -10.54 -3.70 10.12
CA PRO A 105 -9.83 -4.21 11.30
C PRO A 105 -10.40 -5.53 11.79
#